data_562907f00b310759fc1e8b93596c1320
#
_entry.id   562907f00b310759fc1e8b93596c1320
#
_cell.length_a   1.000
_cell.length_b   1.000
_cell.length_c   1.000
_cell.angle_alpha   90.00
_cell.angle_beta   90.00
_cell.angle_gamma   90.00
#
_symmetry.space_group_name_H-M   'P 1'
#
loop_
_entity.id
_entity.type
_entity.pdbx_description
1 polymer ?
#
loop_
_entity_poly.entity_id
_entity_poly.type
_entity_poly.pdbx_seq_one_letter_code
_entity_poly.pdbx_strand_id
1 'polypeptide(L)'
;PIKSSAASDVYKRQAILVANLWLPILKVTGTSMSPTLQEGQVLMASKGHDFKTGDVIAFYYNNKILVKRVIAMPGDWVNISEDGTVYVNDIAIDEPYLNEKALGDCNIELPYQVPESKIFVMGDNRSVSLDSRNTAIGCISEEQVVGRVTFAIWPLSKIGKVD
;
A
#
# COMPACT_ATOMS: atom_id res chain seq x y z
N PRO A 1 -30.36 39.41 2.17
CA PRO A 1 -29.78 38.29 2.90
C PRO A 1 -29.05 37.29 1.99
N ILE A 2 -28.18 37.75 1.07
CA ILE A 2 -27.42 36.83 0.15
C ILE A 2 -25.91 36.77 0.52
N LYS A 3 -25.54 37.27 1.67
CA LYS A 3 -24.10 37.26 2.09
C LYS A 3 -23.65 35.98 2.78
N SER A 4 -24.52 35.01 3.07
CA SER A 4 -24.08 33.78 3.77
C SER A 4 -23.57 32.68 2.84
N SER A 5 -23.95 32.69 1.54
CA SER A 5 -23.52 31.62 0.62
C SER A 5 -22.06 31.75 0.19
N ALA A 6 -21.58 32.96 -0.10
CA ALA A 6 -20.21 33.17 -0.55
C ALA A 6 -19.18 32.81 0.53
N ALA A 7 -19.42 33.19 1.79
CA ALA A 7 -18.56 32.80 2.90
C ALA A 7 -18.57 31.28 3.12
N SER A 8 -19.76 30.66 3.07
CA SER A 8 -19.89 29.20 3.16
C SER A 8 -19.13 28.47 2.04
N ASP A 9 -19.14 29.00 0.82
CA ASP A 9 -18.45 28.39 -0.31
C ASP A 9 -16.92 28.55 -0.21
N VAL A 10 -16.44 29.66 0.35
CA VAL A 10 -15.00 29.83 0.66
C VAL A 10 -14.54 28.84 1.71
N TYR A 11 -15.28 28.66 2.80
CA TYR A 11 -14.92 27.66 3.82
C TYR A 11 -14.98 26.23 3.29
N LYS A 12 -15.94 25.90 2.45
CA LYS A 12 -16.01 24.58 1.80
C LYS A 12 -14.79 24.33 0.90
N ARG A 13 -14.41 25.33 0.09
CA ARG A 13 -13.22 25.22 -0.77
C ARG A 13 -11.93 25.10 0.04
N GLN A 14 -11.80 25.86 1.12
CA GLN A 14 -10.66 25.77 2.02
C GLN A 14 -10.60 24.41 2.74
N ALA A 15 -11.73 23.87 3.20
CA ALA A 15 -11.80 22.55 3.81
C ALA A 15 -11.39 21.44 2.84
N ILE A 16 -11.84 21.52 1.57
CA ILE A 16 -11.44 20.57 0.52
C ILE A 16 -9.94 20.68 0.20
N LEU A 17 -9.39 21.89 0.15
CA LEU A 17 -7.96 22.13 -0.07
C LEU A 17 -7.12 21.55 1.08
N VAL A 18 -7.51 21.81 2.31
CA VAL A 18 -6.84 21.27 3.51
C VAL A 18 -6.95 19.75 3.56
N ALA A 19 -8.13 19.21 3.27
CA ALA A 19 -8.33 17.75 3.23
C ALA A 19 -7.43 17.08 2.18
N ASN A 20 -7.33 17.64 0.97
CA ASN A 20 -6.46 17.12 -0.08
C ASN A 20 -4.96 17.22 0.24
N LEU A 21 -4.56 18.20 1.05
CA LEU A 21 -3.17 18.33 1.50
C LEU A 21 -2.78 17.28 2.53
N TRP A 22 -3.73 16.80 3.35
CA TRP A 22 -3.47 15.87 4.45
C TRP A 22 -3.95 14.44 4.19
N LEU A 23 -4.92 14.26 3.29
CA LEU A 23 -5.58 12.99 3.00
C LEU A 23 -5.56 12.70 1.49
N PRO A 24 -4.49 12.17 0.94
CA PRO A 24 -4.45 11.78 -0.46
C PRO A 24 -5.55 10.79 -0.80
N ILE A 25 -6.28 11.09 -1.88
CA ILE A 25 -7.31 10.20 -2.44
C ILE A 25 -6.72 9.51 -3.65
N LEU A 26 -6.83 8.19 -3.69
CA LEU A 26 -6.22 7.33 -4.70
C LEU A 26 -7.28 6.42 -5.31
N LYS A 27 -7.21 6.18 -6.62
CA LYS A 27 -8.04 5.19 -7.28
C LYS A 27 -7.21 3.93 -7.57
N VAL A 28 -7.73 2.78 -7.16
CA VAL A 28 -7.11 1.48 -7.42
C VAL A 28 -7.23 1.15 -8.90
N THR A 29 -6.10 0.80 -9.51
CA THR A 29 -6.01 0.27 -10.86
C THR A 29 -5.28 -1.08 -10.82
N GLY A 30 -5.85 -2.09 -11.50
CA GLY A 30 -5.31 -3.44 -11.50
C GLY A 30 -5.71 -4.28 -10.29
N THR A 31 -5.22 -5.51 -10.27
CA THR A 31 -5.68 -6.58 -9.38
C THR A 31 -4.62 -7.05 -8.38
N SER A 32 -3.46 -6.38 -8.31
CA SER A 32 -2.32 -6.83 -7.50
C SER A 32 -2.57 -6.87 -5.98
N MET A 33 -3.61 -6.17 -5.50
CA MET A 33 -4.02 -6.14 -4.09
C MET A 33 -5.32 -6.89 -3.83
N SER A 34 -5.81 -7.65 -4.80
CA SER A 34 -6.97 -8.53 -4.62
C SER A 34 -6.61 -9.70 -3.68
N PRO A 35 -7.49 -10.10 -2.75
CA PRO A 35 -8.89 -9.67 -2.58
C PRO A 35 -9.08 -8.41 -1.74
N THR A 36 -8.06 -7.95 -1.02
CA THR A 36 -8.15 -6.82 -0.07
C THR A 36 -8.67 -5.56 -0.75
N LEU A 37 -8.08 -5.22 -1.89
CA LEU A 37 -8.50 -4.08 -2.70
C LEU A 37 -8.86 -4.53 -4.11
N GLN A 38 -9.93 -3.96 -4.65
CA GLN A 38 -10.42 -4.27 -5.99
C GLN A 38 -10.27 -3.07 -6.91
N GLU A 39 -10.10 -3.36 -8.19
CA GLU A 39 -10.03 -2.33 -9.22
C GLU A 39 -11.25 -1.39 -9.18
N GLY A 40 -10.99 -0.10 -9.37
CA GLY A 40 -12.01 0.94 -9.35
C GLY A 40 -12.34 1.49 -7.96
N GLN A 41 -11.90 0.86 -6.88
CA GLN A 41 -12.06 1.43 -5.54
C GLN A 41 -11.34 2.76 -5.40
N VAL A 42 -11.91 3.65 -4.59
CA VAL A 42 -11.29 4.90 -4.20
C VAL A 42 -10.86 4.78 -2.73
N LEU A 43 -9.60 5.06 -2.50
CA LEU A 43 -8.94 4.92 -1.22
C LEU A 43 -8.58 6.27 -0.64
N MET A 44 -8.60 6.37 0.66
CA MET A 44 -8.05 7.47 1.42
C MET A 44 -6.79 7.00 2.15
N ALA A 45 -5.71 7.74 1.98
CA ALA A 45 -4.47 7.48 2.69
C ALA A 45 -4.18 8.59 3.71
N SER A 46 -3.50 8.25 4.78
CA SER A 46 -2.95 9.19 5.75
C SER A 46 -1.51 9.49 5.37
N LYS A 47 -1.17 10.76 5.18
CA LYS A 47 0.22 11.18 4.97
C LYS A 47 1.06 10.88 6.20
N GLY A 48 2.32 10.53 5.98
CA GLY A 48 3.29 10.27 7.03
C GLY A 48 4.04 8.97 6.81
N HIS A 49 5.11 8.80 7.57
CA HIS A 49 5.95 7.60 7.53
C HIS A 49 5.67 6.67 8.73
N ASP A 50 4.55 6.89 9.43
CA ASP A 50 4.11 6.03 10.54
C ASP A 50 3.35 4.82 9.98
N PHE A 51 4.09 3.85 9.48
CA PHE A 51 3.60 2.57 9.01
C PHE A 51 4.46 1.43 9.57
N LYS A 52 3.90 0.25 9.62
CA LYS A 52 4.53 -0.97 10.14
C LYS A 52 4.23 -2.16 9.25
N THR A 53 4.87 -3.28 9.54
CA THR A 53 4.56 -4.57 8.90
C THR A 53 3.06 -4.87 8.98
N GLY A 54 2.48 -5.26 7.86
CA GLY A 54 1.06 -5.51 7.67
C GLY A 54 0.27 -4.32 7.11
N ASP A 55 0.75 -3.08 7.25
CA ASP A 55 0.06 -1.91 6.72
C ASP A 55 0.08 -1.89 5.18
N VAL A 56 -1.01 -1.40 4.59
CA VAL A 56 -1.08 -1.13 3.15
C VAL A 56 -0.64 0.30 2.90
N ILE A 57 0.33 0.47 2.02
CA ILE A 57 0.88 1.79 1.67
C ILE A 57 0.73 2.11 0.20
N ALA A 58 0.66 3.40 -0.09
CA ALA A 58 0.78 3.94 -1.43
C ALA A 58 2.15 4.61 -1.60
N PHE A 59 2.81 4.38 -2.70
CA PHE A 59 4.14 4.94 -2.97
C PHE A 59 4.34 5.28 -4.46
N TYR A 60 5.23 6.21 -4.72
CA TYR A 60 5.63 6.58 -6.07
C TYR A 60 6.59 5.54 -6.67
N TYR A 61 6.27 5.09 -7.86
CA TYR A 61 7.14 4.28 -8.70
C TYR A 61 7.09 4.77 -10.14
N ASN A 62 8.20 5.31 -10.62
CA ASN A 62 8.23 6.05 -11.86
C ASN A 62 7.14 7.15 -11.86
N ASN A 63 6.29 7.22 -12.89
CA ASN A 63 5.21 8.21 -12.98
C ASN A 63 3.85 7.67 -12.48
N LYS A 64 3.85 6.65 -11.62
CA LYS A 64 2.64 5.99 -11.12
C LYS A 64 2.67 5.92 -9.61
N ILE A 65 1.49 5.79 -9.01
CA ILE A 65 1.34 5.42 -7.62
C ILE A 65 0.95 3.95 -7.57
N LEU A 66 1.74 3.15 -6.86
CA LEU A 66 1.45 1.75 -6.57
C LEU A 66 0.94 1.61 -5.14
N VAL A 67 0.12 0.60 -4.93
CA VAL A 67 -0.38 0.22 -3.60
C VAL A 67 0.08 -1.20 -3.31
N LYS A 68 0.74 -1.40 -2.18
CA LYS A 68 1.26 -2.69 -1.73
C LYS A 68 1.20 -2.80 -0.20
N ARG A 69 1.35 -4.00 0.31
CA ARG A 69 1.46 -4.27 1.74
C ARG A 69 2.92 -4.31 2.18
N VAL A 70 3.20 -3.69 3.32
CA VAL A 70 4.50 -3.75 3.99
C VAL A 70 4.67 -5.15 4.59
N ILE A 71 5.73 -5.83 4.18
CA ILE A 71 6.05 -7.19 4.66
C ILE A 71 7.19 -7.16 5.66
N ALA A 72 8.23 -6.37 5.37
CA ALA A 72 9.40 -6.28 6.22
C ALA A 72 9.97 -4.87 6.24
N MET A 73 10.58 -4.52 7.37
CA MET A 73 11.15 -3.22 7.67
C MET A 73 12.67 -3.21 7.42
N PRO A 74 13.33 -2.04 7.45
CA PRO A 74 14.78 -1.95 7.29
C PRO A 74 15.55 -2.91 8.22
N GLY A 75 16.50 -3.65 7.66
CA GLY A 75 17.34 -4.62 8.40
C GLY A 75 16.75 -6.01 8.56
N ASP A 76 15.44 -6.19 8.36
CA ASP A 76 14.81 -7.51 8.42
C ASP A 76 15.31 -8.45 7.32
N TRP A 77 15.32 -9.73 7.62
CA TRP A 77 15.57 -10.79 6.65
C TRP A 77 14.26 -11.38 6.13
N VAL A 78 14.10 -11.41 4.84
CA VAL A 78 12.94 -12.01 4.16
C VAL A 78 13.35 -13.29 3.47
N ASN A 79 12.61 -14.36 3.70
CA ASN A 79 12.69 -15.58 2.94
C ASN A 79 11.30 -16.00 2.45
N ILE A 80 11.22 -16.64 1.30
CA ILE A 80 9.96 -17.08 0.71
C ILE A 80 10.19 -18.51 0.20
N SER A 81 9.41 -19.45 0.69
CA SER A 81 9.48 -20.83 0.23
C SER A 81 8.76 -21.03 -1.11
N GLU A 82 9.00 -22.16 -1.74
CA GLU A 82 8.42 -22.50 -3.04
C GLU A 82 6.87 -22.50 -3.04
N ASP A 83 6.26 -22.83 -1.91
CA ASP A 83 4.81 -22.78 -1.71
C ASP A 83 4.27 -21.35 -1.49
N GLY A 84 5.16 -20.35 -1.46
CA GLY A 84 4.82 -18.93 -1.25
C GLY A 84 4.67 -18.52 0.22
N THR A 85 5.01 -19.37 1.19
CA THR A 85 5.04 -18.98 2.60
C THR A 85 6.17 -17.98 2.84
N VAL A 86 5.84 -16.85 3.43
CA VAL A 86 6.79 -15.76 3.73
C VAL A 86 7.28 -15.86 5.16
N TYR A 87 8.58 -15.73 5.32
CA TYR A 87 9.27 -15.69 6.60
C TYR A 87 9.95 -14.34 6.76
N VAL A 88 9.80 -13.74 7.93
CA VAL A 88 10.54 -12.54 8.33
C VAL A 88 11.34 -12.88 9.57
N ASN A 89 12.67 -12.73 9.49
CA ASN A 89 13.61 -13.10 10.57
C ASN A 89 13.38 -14.56 11.02
N ASP A 90 13.27 -15.48 10.06
CA ASP A 90 13.03 -16.92 10.23
C ASP A 90 11.66 -17.29 10.86
N ILE A 91 10.77 -16.33 11.04
CA ILE A 91 9.40 -16.56 11.56
C ILE A 91 8.41 -16.46 10.41
N ALA A 92 7.62 -17.53 10.19
CA ALA A 92 6.54 -17.50 9.22
C ALA A 92 5.49 -16.47 9.65
N ILE A 93 5.17 -15.53 8.76
CA ILE A 93 4.15 -14.52 9.05
C ILE A 93 2.74 -15.06 8.77
N ASP A 94 1.79 -14.63 9.60
CA ASP A 94 0.37 -14.94 9.38
C ASP A 94 -0.23 -13.96 8.37
N GLU A 95 -0.86 -14.51 7.33
CA GLU A 95 -1.34 -13.73 6.19
C GLU A 95 -2.80 -14.07 5.85
N PRO A 96 -3.74 -13.79 6.78
CA PRO A 96 -5.16 -14.14 6.61
C PRO A 96 -5.85 -13.37 5.48
N TYR A 97 -5.22 -12.32 4.97
CA TYR A 97 -5.71 -11.50 3.87
C TYR A 97 -5.49 -12.12 2.48
N LEU A 98 -4.72 -13.20 2.38
CA LEU A 98 -4.46 -13.87 1.12
C LEU A 98 -5.57 -14.86 0.77
N ASN A 99 -5.92 -14.92 -0.51
CA ASN A 99 -6.71 -16.04 -1.04
C ASN A 99 -5.82 -17.27 -1.28
N GLU A 100 -4.60 -17.03 -1.76
CA GLU A 100 -3.66 -18.07 -2.15
C GLU A 100 -2.22 -17.59 -1.92
N LYS A 101 -1.37 -18.47 -1.38
CA LYS A 101 0.06 -18.26 -1.32
C LYS A 101 0.69 -18.61 -2.66
N ALA A 102 1.65 -17.83 -3.11
CA ALA A 102 2.45 -18.11 -4.28
C ALA A 102 3.80 -17.39 -4.21
N LEU A 103 4.86 -18.04 -4.70
CA LEU A 103 6.15 -17.39 -4.87
C LEU A 103 6.04 -16.23 -5.87
N GLY A 104 5.23 -16.38 -6.91
CA GLY A 104 4.98 -15.37 -7.93
C GLY A 104 6.24 -15.05 -8.75
N ASP A 105 6.30 -13.81 -9.28
CA ASP A 105 7.46 -13.34 -10.03
C ASP A 105 8.56 -12.89 -9.05
N CYS A 106 9.43 -13.84 -8.67
CA CYS A 106 10.52 -13.66 -7.73
C CYS A 106 11.86 -13.93 -8.42
N ASN A 107 12.68 -12.89 -8.57
CA ASN A 107 14.02 -13.00 -9.16
C ASN A 107 15.13 -12.43 -8.25
N ILE A 108 14.81 -12.13 -6.99
CA ILE A 108 15.81 -11.80 -5.98
C ILE A 108 16.44 -13.06 -5.39
N GLU A 109 17.66 -12.94 -4.88
CA GLU A 109 18.29 -14.00 -4.09
C GLU A 109 17.68 -14.05 -2.69
N LEU A 110 17.25 -15.23 -2.26
CA LEU A 110 16.68 -15.47 -0.93
C LEU A 110 17.64 -16.30 -0.08
N PRO A 111 17.75 -16.08 1.24
CA PRO A 111 17.09 -15.01 1.99
C PRO A 111 17.64 -13.62 1.65
N TYR A 112 16.75 -12.61 1.64
CA TYR A 112 17.05 -11.25 1.25
C TYR A 112 17.02 -10.32 2.46
N GLN A 113 18.09 -9.57 2.72
CA GLN A 113 18.08 -8.55 3.76
C GLN A 113 17.58 -7.23 3.22
N VAL A 114 16.56 -6.67 3.88
CA VAL A 114 16.00 -5.35 3.52
C VAL A 114 17.04 -4.27 3.82
N PRO A 115 17.46 -3.47 2.83
CA PRO A 115 18.45 -2.42 3.04
C PRO A 115 17.96 -1.36 4.04
N GLU A 116 18.91 -0.67 4.68
CA GLU A 116 18.62 0.48 5.52
C GLU A 116 17.80 1.54 4.78
N SER A 117 16.86 2.17 5.47
CA SER A 117 15.94 3.18 4.93
C SER A 117 15.05 2.69 3.78
N LYS A 118 14.91 1.37 3.62
CA LYS A 118 14.00 0.77 2.65
C LYS A 118 13.05 -0.21 3.33
N ILE A 119 11.95 -0.47 2.64
CA ILE A 119 10.91 -1.41 3.06
C ILE A 119 10.67 -2.45 1.98
N PHE A 120 10.37 -3.66 2.38
CA PHE A 120 9.99 -4.75 1.49
C PHE A 120 8.47 -4.82 1.41
N VAL A 121 7.92 -4.73 0.22
CA VAL A 121 6.48 -4.69 0.00
C VAL A 121 6.04 -5.79 -0.94
N MET A 122 4.85 -6.35 -0.72
CA MET A 122 4.24 -7.34 -1.60
C MET A 122 2.78 -7.00 -1.88
N GLY A 123 2.28 -7.42 -3.04
CA GLY A 123 0.85 -7.40 -3.31
C GLY A 123 0.14 -8.57 -2.66
N ASP A 124 -1.13 -8.41 -2.33
CA ASP A 124 -1.94 -9.49 -1.74
C ASP A 124 -2.31 -10.55 -2.78
N ASN A 125 -2.37 -10.19 -4.06
CA ASN A 125 -2.47 -11.16 -5.15
C ASN A 125 -1.07 -11.65 -5.55
N ARG A 126 -0.56 -12.61 -4.80
CA ARG A 126 0.83 -13.09 -4.87
C ARG A 126 1.27 -13.58 -6.25
N SER A 127 0.38 -14.23 -6.97
CA SER A 127 0.69 -14.83 -8.28
C SER A 127 0.86 -13.81 -9.40
N VAL A 128 0.22 -12.62 -9.31
CA VAL A 128 0.24 -11.61 -10.39
C VAL A 128 0.92 -10.30 -10.00
N SER A 129 1.22 -10.10 -8.71
CA SER A 129 1.81 -8.86 -8.24
C SER A 129 3.27 -8.73 -8.64
N LEU A 130 3.60 -7.62 -9.30
CA LEU A 130 4.97 -7.16 -9.44
C LEU A 130 5.28 -6.25 -8.24
N ASP A 131 6.28 -6.63 -7.43
CA ASP A 131 6.61 -5.99 -6.15
C ASP A 131 8.08 -6.22 -5.75
N SER A 132 8.44 -6.11 -4.47
CA SER A 132 9.83 -6.20 -4.02
C SER A 132 10.49 -7.55 -4.28
N ARG A 133 9.74 -8.60 -4.59
CA ARG A 133 10.28 -9.89 -5.05
C ARG A 133 10.98 -9.80 -6.41
N ASN A 134 10.68 -8.77 -7.17
CA ASN A 134 11.28 -8.56 -8.47
C ASN A 134 12.23 -7.34 -8.43
N THR A 135 13.44 -7.53 -8.95
CA THR A 135 14.48 -6.49 -8.99
C THR A 135 14.07 -5.24 -9.75
N ALA A 136 13.08 -5.33 -10.65
CA ALA A 136 12.55 -4.16 -11.36
C ALA A 136 11.86 -3.15 -10.42
N ILE A 137 11.21 -3.63 -9.37
CA ILE A 137 10.61 -2.79 -8.31
C ILE A 137 11.62 -2.61 -7.17
N GLY A 138 12.13 -3.73 -6.64
CA GLY A 138 13.00 -3.74 -5.48
C GLY A 138 12.34 -3.25 -4.19
N CYS A 139 13.14 -2.99 -3.17
CA CYS A 139 12.69 -2.36 -1.94
C CYS A 139 12.42 -0.87 -2.14
N ILE A 140 11.38 -0.37 -1.48
CA ILE A 140 10.89 1.01 -1.59
C ILE A 140 11.56 1.87 -0.53
N SER A 141 12.08 3.05 -0.90
CA SER A 141 12.58 4.00 0.08
C SER A 141 11.40 4.72 0.76
N GLU A 142 11.59 5.09 2.02
CA GLU A 142 10.56 5.82 2.78
C GLU A 142 10.14 7.12 2.10
N GLU A 143 11.06 7.80 1.41
CA GLU A 143 10.78 9.03 0.65
C GLU A 143 9.79 8.83 -0.51
N GLN A 144 9.68 7.60 -1.03
CA GLN A 144 8.72 7.28 -2.08
C GLN A 144 7.30 7.11 -1.53
N VAL A 145 7.14 6.93 -0.22
CA VAL A 145 5.84 6.65 0.39
C VAL A 145 4.97 7.90 0.39
N VAL A 146 3.81 7.81 -0.24
CA VAL A 146 2.77 8.86 -0.24
C VAL A 146 2.03 8.85 1.09
N GLY A 147 1.77 7.66 1.64
CA GLY A 147 1.10 7.48 2.92
C GLY A 147 0.52 6.08 3.10
N ARG A 148 0.01 5.84 4.31
CA ARG A 148 -0.68 4.61 4.67
C ARG A 148 -2.13 4.66 4.22
N VAL A 149 -2.59 3.66 3.50
CA VAL A 149 -3.98 3.50 3.11
C VAL A 149 -4.80 3.11 4.34
N THR A 150 -5.82 3.90 4.66
CA THR A 150 -6.59 3.71 5.88
C THR A 150 -8.03 3.32 5.63
N PHE A 151 -8.65 3.85 4.57
CA PHE A 151 -10.04 3.60 4.24
C PHE A 151 -10.27 3.42 2.74
N ALA A 152 -11.15 2.50 2.40
CA ALA A 152 -11.83 2.49 1.12
C ALA A 152 -13.12 3.32 1.25
N ILE A 153 -13.27 4.36 0.41
CA ILE A 153 -14.38 5.31 0.45
C ILE A 153 -15.39 5.14 -0.69
N TRP A 154 -15.06 4.36 -1.68
CA TRP A 154 -15.93 4.02 -2.80
C TRP A 154 -15.60 2.62 -3.35
N PRO A 155 -16.58 1.83 -3.84
CA PRO A 155 -18.02 2.11 -3.86
C PRO A 155 -18.65 2.04 -2.46
N LEU A 156 -19.82 2.65 -2.30
CA LEU A 156 -20.53 2.74 -1.01
C LEU A 156 -20.76 1.37 -0.34
N SER A 157 -20.90 0.32 -1.14
CA SER A 157 -21.07 -1.06 -0.67
C SER A 157 -19.77 -1.68 -0.07
N LYS A 158 -18.63 -1.00 -0.23
CA LYS A 158 -17.31 -1.46 0.22
C LYS A 158 -16.58 -0.40 1.05
N ILE A 159 -17.32 0.55 1.60
CA ILE A 159 -16.74 1.51 2.55
C ILE A 159 -16.27 0.75 3.78
N GLY A 160 -15.02 0.94 4.15
CA GLY A 160 -14.46 0.32 5.32
C GLY A 160 -12.98 0.62 5.51
N LYS A 161 -12.48 0.22 6.66
CA LYS A 161 -11.07 0.26 7.00
C LYS A 161 -10.32 -0.74 6.12
N VAL A 162 -9.13 -0.39 5.72
CA VAL A 162 -8.19 -1.27 5.02
C VAL A 162 -7.18 -1.76 6.05
N ASP A 163 -7.22 -3.06 6.31
CA ASP A 163 -6.33 -3.74 7.24
C ASP A 163 -5.39 -4.68 6.50
#